data_3d1370577718b0057a3bf013124d8b53
#
_entry.id   3d1370577718b0057a3bf013124d8b53
#
_cell.length_a   1.000
_cell.length_b   1.000
_cell.length_c   1.000
_cell.angle_alpha   90.00
_cell.angle_beta   90.00
_cell.angle_gamma   90.00
#
_symmetry.space_group_name_H-M   'P 1'
#
loop_
_entity.id
_entity.type
_entity.pdbx_description
1 polymer ?
#
loop_
_entity_poly.entity_id
_entity_poly.type
_entity_poly.pdbx_seq_one_letter_code
_entity_poly.pdbx_strand_id
1 'polypeptide(L)'
;MKKSELSIILGLILTLVITYISDTNVQAAQIRQQTLRLHIIAQDNGNDAQNIKMRIKEEITSIAPEIYCNAKNFEDAVKITENNLDFIQQITDNALKKLGADYTSHCSMENFYFDTTEYDGFTMPRGEYTALTIRLGKASGKNWWCVIYPTLCSATGGEYEDDDANTFIETEKFRIKFKAVELWQKFVNTISGNSPEVYDKIE
;
A
#
# COMPACT_ATOMS: atom_id res chain seq x y z
N MET A 1 28.72 39.94 0.34
CA MET A 1 28.74 38.87 -0.67
C MET A 1 28.58 39.47 -2.06
N LYS A 2 29.42 39.09 -2.99
CA LYS A 2 29.28 39.52 -4.41
C LYS A 2 28.10 38.75 -5.02
N LYS A 3 27.41 39.34 -6.00
CA LYS A 3 26.23 38.67 -6.66
C LYS A 3 26.60 37.31 -7.24
N SER A 4 27.84 37.14 -7.71
CA SER A 4 28.36 35.85 -8.21
C SER A 4 28.51 34.78 -7.12
N GLU A 5 28.91 35.15 -5.91
CA GLU A 5 29.01 34.21 -4.78
C GLU A 5 27.61 33.69 -4.34
N LEU A 6 26.65 34.62 -4.32
CA LEU A 6 25.26 34.27 -4.01
C LEU A 6 24.66 33.33 -5.06
N SER A 7 24.92 33.56 -6.36
CA SER A 7 24.44 32.66 -7.43
C SER A 7 25.06 31.29 -7.37
N ILE A 8 26.33 31.15 -7.00
CA ILE A 8 27.00 29.85 -6.85
C ILE A 8 26.40 29.10 -5.67
N ILE A 9 26.20 29.75 -4.51
CA ILE A 9 25.61 29.14 -3.32
C ILE A 9 24.17 28.67 -3.62
N LEU A 10 23.38 29.53 -4.28
CA LEU A 10 22.00 29.19 -4.63
C LEU A 10 21.93 27.99 -5.60
N GLY A 11 22.82 27.96 -6.59
CA GLY A 11 22.94 26.83 -7.54
C GLY A 11 23.32 25.52 -6.84
N LEU A 12 24.23 25.59 -5.87
CA LEU A 12 24.67 24.42 -5.09
C LEU A 12 23.54 23.89 -4.21
N ILE A 13 22.81 24.78 -3.54
CA ILE A 13 21.63 24.42 -2.75
C ILE A 13 20.56 23.78 -3.64
N LEU A 14 20.27 24.37 -4.80
CA LEU A 14 19.28 23.84 -5.74
C LEU A 14 19.68 22.46 -6.25
N THR A 15 20.95 22.24 -6.58
CA THR A 15 21.45 20.92 -6.99
C THR A 15 21.27 19.88 -5.90
N LEU A 16 21.62 20.19 -4.65
CA LEU A 16 21.43 19.29 -3.50
C LEU A 16 19.96 18.95 -3.29
N VAL A 17 19.07 19.92 -3.42
CA VAL A 17 17.60 19.70 -3.28
C VAL A 17 17.09 18.79 -4.41
N ILE A 18 17.49 19.03 -5.65
CA ILE A 18 17.09 18.20 -6.80
C ILE A 18 17.59 16.77 -6.64
N THR A 19 18.86 16.58 -6.27
CA THR A 19 19.44 15.24 -6.05
C THR A 19 18.71 14.50 -4.94
N TYR A 20 18.41 15.18 -3.83
CA TYR A 20 17.68 14.60 -2.71
C TYR A 20 16.26 14.15 -3.10
N ILE A 21 15.53 14.97 -3.87
CA ILE A 21 14.17 14.62 -4.34
C ILE A 21 14.22 13.45 -5.33
N SER A 22 15.22 13.43 -6.23
CA SER A 22 15.38 12.37 -7.23
C SER A 22 15.64 11.01 -6.56
N ASP A 23 16.54 10.95 -5.59
CA ASP A 23 16.86 9.74 -4.84
C ASP A 23 15.60 9.17 -4.11
N THR A 24 14.83 10.06 -3.48
CA THR A 24 13.61 9.68 -2.77
C THR A 24 12.55 9.08 -3.73
N ASN A 25 12.42 9.64 -4.93
CA ASN A 25 11.48 9.13 -5.94
C ASN A 25 11.89 7.75 -6.47
N VAL A 26 13.18 7.50 -6.66
CA VAL A 26 13.69 6.18 -7.09
C VAL A 26 13.40 5.13 -6.03
N GLN A 27 13.70 5.40 -4.76
CA GLN A 27 13.41 4.50 -3.64
C GLN A 27 11.91 4.23 -3.51
N ALA A 28 11.06 5.25 -3.61
CA ALA A 28 9.62 5.10 -3.61
C ALA A 28 9.12 4.23 -4.76
N ALA A 29 9.70 4.35 -5.96
CA ALA A 29 9.37 3.52 -7.10
C ALA A 29 9.76 2.05 -6.86
N GLN A 30 10.93 1.78 -6.28
CA GLN A 30 11.36 0.43 -5.93
C GLN A 30 10.41 -0.23 -4.94
N ILE A 31 10.02 0.47 -3.87
CA ILE A 31 9.05 -0.05 -2.89
C ILE A 31 7.73 -0.43 -3.59
N ARG A 32 7.21 0.44 -4.46
CA ARG A 32 5.97 0.15 -5.19
C ARG A 32 6.07 -1.08 -6.09
N GLN A 33 7.20 -1.25 -6.77
CA GLN A 33 7.46 -2.37 -7.68
C GLN A 33 7.74 -3.69 -6.96
N GLN A 34 7.97 -3.67 -5.65
CA GLN A 34 8.27 -4.85 -4.84
C GLN A 34 7.15 -5.20 -3.86
N THR A 35 6.03 -4.48 -3.91
CA THR A 35 4.96 -4.63 -2.93
C THR A 35 3.64 -4.98 -3.60
N LEU A 36 3.06 -6.11 -3.19
CA LEU A 36 1.68 -6.48 -3.52
C LEU A 36 0.77 -6.02 -2.38
N ARG A 37 -0.24 -5.22 -2.72
CA ARG A 37 -1.22 -4.70 -1.75
C ARG A 37 -2.43 -5.61 -1.65
N LEU A 38 -3.15 -5.51 -0.52
CA LEU A 38 -4.48 -6.08 -0.34
C LEU A 38 -5.48 -4.95 -0.21
N HIS A 39 -6.53 -5.01 -1.02
CA HIS A 39 -7.63 -4.06 -1.02
C HIS A 39 -8.95 -4.81 -0.80
N ILE A 40 -9.63 -4.55 0.31
CA ILE A 40 -10.94 -5.14 0.59
C ILE A 40 -11.99 -4.03 0.66
N ILE A 41 -13.05 -4.17 -0.12
CA ILE A 41 -14.16 -3.21 -0.18
C ILE A 41 -15.37 -3.86 0.48
N ALA A 42 -15.89 -3.23 1.53
CA ALA A 42 -17.08 -3.73 2.22
C ALA A 42 -18.35 -3.63 1.35
N GLN A 43 -19.34 -4.47 1.64
CA GLN A 43 -20.67 -4.41 1.02
C GLN A 43 -21.27 -3.00 1.09
N ASP A 44 -21.23 -2.38 2.28
CA ASP A 44 -21.71 -1.03 2.58
C ASP A 44 -21.02 -0.48 3.85
N ASN A 45 -21.52 0.66 4.37
CA ASN A 45 -20.96 1.32 5.56
C ASN A 45 -21.63 0.90 6.88
N GLY A 46 -22.53 -0.07 6.87
CA GLY A 46 -23.16 -0.62 8.08
C GLY A 46 -22.16 -1.34 8.97
N ASN A 47 -22.41 -1.35 10.27
CA ASN A 47 -21.51 -1.98 11.23
C ASN A 47 -21.26 -3.46 10.94
N ASP A 48 -22.30 -4.21 10.52
CA ASP A 48 -22.18 -5.62 10.20
C ASP A 48 -21.28 -5.85 8.98
N ALA A 49 -21.45 -5.03 7.90
CA ALA A 49 -20.61 -5.12 6.72
C ALA A 49 -19.14 -4.75 7.01
N GLN A 50 -18.91 -3.77 7.89
CA GLN A 50 -17.56 -3.40 8.33
C GLN A 50 -16.92 -4.52 9.20
N ASN A 51 -17.67 -5.13 10.10
CA ASN A 51 -17.22 -6.27 10.91
C ASN A 51 -16.89 -7.48 10.02
N ILE A 52 -17.75 -7.80 9.05
CA ILE A 52 -17.51 -8.87 8.08
C ILE A 52 -16.21 -8.59 7.30
N LYS A 53 -16.02 -7.38 6.79
CA LYS A 53 -14.78 -6.99 6.11
C LYS A 53 -13.53 -7.26 6.97
N MET A 54 -13.58 -6.93 8.26
CA MET A 54 -12.45 -7.16 9.17
C MET A 54 -12.18 -8.66 9.38
N ARG A 55 -13.22 -9.48 9.46
CA ARG A 55 -13.07 -10.94 9.54
C ARG A 55 -12.50 -11.55 8.26
N ILE A 56 -12.96 -11.07 7.09
CA ILE A 56 -12.38 -11.48 5.81
C ILE A 56 -10.90 -11.07 5.74
N LYS A 57 -10.55 -9.86 6.18
CA LYS A 57 -9.15 -9.43 6.28
C LYS A 57 -8.33 -10.42 7.12
N GLU A 58 -8.80 -10.77 8.30
CA GLU A 58 -8.13 -11.73 9.20
C GLU A 58 -7.94 -13.10 8.54
N GLU A 59 -8.96 -13.61 7.88
CA GLU A 59 -8.92 -14.90 7.16
C GLU A 59 -7.87 -14.89 6.07
N ILE A 60 -7.89 -13.87 5.19
CA ILE A 60 -6.95 -13.74 4.07
C ILE A 60 -5.51 -13.54 4.54
N THR A 61 -5.30 -12.69 5.55
CA THR A 61 -3.94 -12.45 6.06
C THR A 61 -3.37 -13.66 6.81
N SER A 62 -4.21 -14.50 7.40
CA SER A 62 -3.77 -15.73 8.09
C SER A 62 -3.25 -16.79 7.13
N ILE A 63 -3.78 -16.87 5.91
CA ILE A 63 -3.34 -17.84 4.88
C ILE A 63 -2.24 -17.28 3.97
N ALA A 64 -2.00 -15.98 3.98
CA ALA A 64 -1.00 -15.34 3.11
C ALA A 64 0.40 -15.95 3.25
N PRO A 65 0.94 -16.24 4.45
CA PRO A 65 2.25 -16.88 4.58
C PRO A 65 2.33 -18.23 3.87
N GLU A 66 1.25 -19.02 3.86
CA GLU A 66 1.21 -20.31 3.18
C GLU A 66 1.14 -20.14 1.65
N ILE A 67 0.29 -19.21 1.17
CA ILE A 67 0.15 -18.91 -0.26
C ILE A 67 1.47 -18.42 -0.85
N TYR A 68 2.19 -17.55 -0.14
CA TYR A 68 3.41 -16.90 -0.66
C TYR A 68 4.72 -17.56 -0.21
N CYS A 69 4.68 -18.72 0.45
CA CYS A 69 5.88 -19.42 0.96
C CYS A 69 6.94 -19.73 -0.12
N ASN A 70 6.53 -19.85 -1.39
CA ASN A 70 7.42 -20.12 -2.53
C ASN A 70 7.71 -18.87 -3.39
N ALA A 71 7.18 -17.70 -3.04
CA ALA A 71 7.46 -16.47 -3.76
C ALA A 71 8.88 -15.99 -3.41
N LYS A 72 9.72 -15.82 -4.43
CA LYS A 72 11.11 -15.34 -4.29
C LYS A 72 11.23 -13.85 -4.56
N ASN A 73 10.24 -13.27 -5.22
CA ASN A 73 10.19 -11.88 -5.63
C ASN A 73 8.74 -11.46 -5.89
N PHE A 74 8.56 -10.19 -6.20
CA PHE A 74 7.25 -9.60 -6.47
C PHE A 74 6.52 -10.27 -7.65
N GLU A 75 7.23 -10.57 -8.74
CA GLU A 75 6.66 -11.21 -9.93
C GLU A 75 6.12 -12.60 -9.62
N ASP A 76 6.82 -13.35 -8.77
CA ASP A 76 6.35 -14.65 -8.29
C ASP A 76 5.08 -14.49 -7.45
N ALA A 77 5.06 -13.51 -6.54
CA ALA A 77 3.88 -13.23 -5.72
C ALA A 77 2.66 -12.85 -6.57
N VAL A 78 2.83 -12.01 -7.59
CA VAL A 78 1.76 -11.67 -8.54
C VAL A 78 1.23 -12.91 -9.23
N LYS A 79 2.09 -13.74 -9.83
CA LYS A 79 1.70 -14.97 -10.53
C LYS A 79 1.01 -15.98 -9.60
N ILE A 80 1.53 -16.13 -8.38
CA ILE A 80 0.90 -16.99 -7.37
C ILE A 80 -0.51 -16.48 -7.07
N THR A 81 -0.68 -15.18 -6.90
CA THR A 81 -2.00 -14.59 -6.63
C THR A 81 -2.95 -14.81 -7.80
N GLU A 82 -2.53 -14.51 -9.02
CA GLU A 82 -3.33 -14.73 -10.23
C GLU A 82 -3.79 -16.18 -10.38
N ASN A 83 -2.90 -17.14 -10.13
CA ASN A 83 -3.21 -18.57 -10.20
C ASN A 83 -4.11 -19.05 -9.05
N ASN A 84 -4.21 -18.30 -7.97
CA ASN A 84 -5.01 -18.66 -6.79
C ASN A 84 -6.26 -17.77 -6.61
N LEU A 85 -6.63 -16.92 -7.56
CA LEU A 85 -7.79 -16.03 -7.43
C LEU A 85 -9.08 -16.78 -7.12
N ASP A 86 -9.35 -17.88 -7.82
CA ASP A 86 -10.53 -18.72 -7.58
C ASP A 86 -10.51 -19.35 -6.18
N PHE A 87 -9.35 -19.80 -5.72
CA PHE A 87 -9.16 -20.37 -4.39
C PHE A 87 -9.39 -19.31 -3.30
N ILE A 88 -8.82 -18.12 -3.46
CA ILE A 88 -9.00 -16.98 -2.56
C ILE A 88 -10.48 -16.58 -2.50
N GLN A 89 -11.14 -16.53 -3.66
CA GLN A 89 -12.57 -16.23 -3.74
C GLN A 89 -13.40 -17.28 -3.03
N GLN A 90 -13.12 -18.58 -3.20
CA GLN A 90 -13.80 -19.66 -2.51
C GLN A 90 -13.65 -19.57 -0.99
N ILE A 91 -12.43 -19.27 -0.50
CA ILE A 91 -12.21 -19.06 0.95
C ILE A 91 -13.04 -17.88 1.44
N THR A 92 -13.01 -16.78 0.72
CA THR A 92 -13.78 -15.57 1.06
C THR A 92 -15.28 -15.85 1.09
N ASP A 93 -15.82 -16.52 0.08
CA ASP A 93 -17.24 -16.86 0.03
C ASP A 93 -17.66 -17.85 1.13
N ASN A 94 -16.80 -18.80 1.47
CA ASN A 94 -17.04 -19.70 2.60
C ASN A 94 -17.04 -18.95 3.93
N ALA A 95 -16.15 -18.00 4.12
CA ALA A 95 -16.12 -17.15 5.30
C ALA A 95 -17.37 -16.25 5.36
N LEU A 96 -17.80 -15.65 4.26
CA LEU A 96 -19.05 -14.89 4.17
C LEU A 96 -20.26 -15.71 4.61
N LYS A 97 -20.39 -16.94 4.11
CA LYS A 97 -21.46 -17.86 4.51
C LYS A 97 -21.45 -18.18 6.01
N LYS A 98 -20.26 -18.44 6.58
CA LYS A 98 -20.10 -18.69 8.02
C LYS A 98 -20.50 -17.47 8.86
N LEU A 99 -20.30 -16.26 8.34
CA LEU A 99 -20.65 -15.00 8.99
C LEU A 99 -22.11 -14.59 8.75
N GLY A 100 -22.88 -15.39 8.01
CA GLY A 100 -24.30 -15.13 7.74
C GLY A 100 -24.56 -14.06 6.68
N ALA A 101 -23.56 -13.72 5.85
CA ALA A 101 -23.74 -12.81 4.72
C ALA A 101 -24.59 -13.47 3.60
N ASP A 102 -25.47 -12.71 3.00
CA ASP A 102 -26.36 -13.11 1.90
C ASP A 102 -25.81 -12.74 0.50
N TYR A 103 -24.53 -12.35 0.43
CA TYR A 103 -23.83 -11.94 -0.78
C TYR A 103 -22.52 -12.72 -0.94
N THR A 104 -21.96 -12.68 -2.15
CA THR A 104 -20.68 -13.30 -2.52
C THR A 104 -19.58 -12.26 -2.67
N SER A 105 -18.36 -12.74 -2.84
CA SER A 105 -17.21 -11.90 -3.15
C SER A 105 -16.84 -11.95 -4.64
N HIS A 106 -16.03 -10.98 -5.06
CA HIS A 106 -15.31 -11.00 -6.33
C HIS A 106 -13.85 -10.62 -6.10
N CYS A 107 -12.94 -11.54 -6.46
CA CYS A 107 -11.51 -11.34 -6.35
C CYS A 107 -10.88 -11.02 -7.71
N SER A 108 -10.02 -10.02 -7.76
CA SER A 108 -9.32 -9.61 -8.99
C SER A 108 -7.95 -9.02 -8.67
N MET A 109 -7.04 -9.04 -9.66
CA MET A 109 -5.80 -8.28 -9.60
C MET A 109 -6.01 -6.94 -10.30
N GLU A 110 -5.69 -5.84 -9.63
CA GLU A 110 -5.91 -4.49 -10.13
C GLU A 110 -4.79 -3.55 -9.70
N ASN A 111 -4.62 -2.46 -10.46
CA ASN A 111 -3.74 -1.38 -10.05
C ASN A 111 -4.57 -0.25 -9.44
N PHE A 112 -4.16 0.19 -8.26
CA PHE A 112 -4.76 1.29 -7.54
C PHE A 112 -3.75 2.32 -7.11
N TYR A 113 -4.18 3.58 -7.09
CA TYR A 113 -3.42 4.64 -6.47
C TYR A 113 -3.70 4.66 -4.96
N PHE A 114 -2.64 4.55 -4.18
CA PHE A 114 -2.66 4.63 -2.72
C PHE A 114 -2.01 5.92 -2.25
N ASP A 115 -2.57 6.54 -1.22
CA ASP A 115 -1.92 7.62 -0.51
C ASP A 115 -0.79 7.10 0.38
N THR A 116 0.09 8.01 0.82
CA THR A 116 1.13 7.68 1.79
C THR A 116 0.48 7.13 3.06
N THR A 117 0.84 5.91 3.43
CA THR A 117 0.28 5.21 4.59
C THR A 117 1.38 4.91 5.59
N GLU A 118 1.20 5.33 6.83
CA GLU A 118 2.09 5.02 7.94
C GLU A 118 1.60 3.74 8.64
N TYR A 119 2.48 2.74 8.73
CA TYR A 119 2.31 1.52 9.52
C TYR A 119 3.23 1.57 10.73
N ASP A 120 3.03 0.67 11.68
CA ASP A 120 3.94 0.53 12.81
C ASP A 120 5.32 0.09 12.30
N GLY A 121 6.29 0.99 12.43
CA GLY A 121 7.68 0.77 12.02
C GLY A 121 8.05 1.14 10.58
N PHE A 122 7.12 1.38 9.65
CA PHE A 122 7.46 1.75 8.26
C PHE A 122 6.41 2.63 7.58
N THR A 123 6.81 3.31 6.51
CA THR A 123 5.93 4.18 5.72
C THR A 123 5.89 3.71 4.27
N MET A 124 4.69 3.46 3.76
CA MET A 124 4.47 3.15 2.36
C MET A 124 4.29 4.46 1.58
N PRO A 125 5.11 4.70 0.54
CA PRO A 125 4.98 5.88 -0.29
C PRO A 125 3.69 5.85 -1.12
N ARG A 126 3.14 7.02 -1.38
CA ARG A 126 2.01 7.15 -2.30
C ARG A 126 2.38 6.74 -3.72
N GLY A 127 1.39 6.28 -4.46
CA GLY A 127 1.52 5.94 -5.88
C GLY A 127 0.68 4.76 -6.29
N GLU A 128 0.88 4.34 -7.52
CA GLU A 128 0.18 3.19 -8.08
C GLU A 128 0.84 1.88 -7.63
N TYR A 129 0.02 0.95 -7.14
CA TYR A 129 0.43 -0.39 -6.69
C TYR A 129 -0.45 -1.44 -7.32
N THR A 130 0.13 -2.60 -7.59
CA THR A 130 -0.64 -3.81 -7.87
C THR A 130 -1.26 -4.33 -6.57
N ALA A 131 -2.54 -4.70 -6.63
CA ALA A 131 -3.29 -5.15 -5.47
C ALA A 131 -4.18 -6.35 -5.78
N LEU A 132 -4.23 -7.31 -4.84
CA LEU A 132 -5.34 -8.24 -4.76
C LEU A 132 -6.55 -7.47 -4.22
N THR A 133 -7.58 -7.34 -5.05
CA THR A 133 -8.82 -6.64 -4.69
C THR A 133 -9.93 -7.66 -4.40
N ILE A 134 -10.55 -7.53 -3.24
CA ILE A 134 -11.67 -8.36 -2.80
C ILE A 134 -12.89 -7.46 -2.61
N ARG A 135 -13.85 -7.57 -3.51
CA ARG A 135 -15.12 -6.85 -3.43
C ARG A 135 -16.17 -7.70 -2.75
N LEU A 136 -16.76 -7.20 -1.67
CA LEU A 136 -17.79 -7.89 -0.91
C LEU A 136 -19.16 -7.36 -1.34
N GLY A 137 -19.98 -8.22 -1.95
CA GLY A 137 -21.32 -7.86 -2.42
C GLY A 137 -21.33 -6.65 -3.35
N LYS A 138 -22.04 -5.58 -3.01
CA LYS A 138 -22.12 -4.33 -3.80
C LYS A 138 -20.84 -3.51 -3.83
N ALA A 139 -19.91 -3.78 -2.91
CA ALA A 139 -18.63 -3.07 -2.78
C ALA A 139 -18.78 -1.54 -2.75
N SER A 140 -19.76 -1.05 -2.00
CA SER A 140 -20.07 0.38 -1.87
C SER A 140 -19.68 0.97 -0.51
N GLY A 141 -19.06 0.16 0.36
CA GLY A 141 -18.65 0.55 1.70
C GLY A 141 -17.18 0.97 1.78
N LYS A 142 -16.76 1.23 3.02
CA LYS A 142 -15.38 1.63 3.34
C LYS A 142 -14.38 0.57 2.95
N ASN A 143 -13.22 1.04 2.46
CA ASN A 143 -12.10 0.22 2.04
C ASN A 143 -11.24 -0.21 3.25
N TRP A 144 -10.51 -1.31 3.07
CA TRP A 144 -9.38 -1.69 3.90
C TRP A 144 -8.15 -1.86 3.01
N TRP A 145 -7.02 -1.30 3.43
CA TRP A 145 -5.78 -1.29 2.70
C TRP A 145 -4.66 -1.92 3.52
N CYS A 146 -3.95 -2.89 2.95
CA CYS A 146 -2.86 -3.61 3.62
C CYS A 146 -1.76 -3.97 2.64
N VAL A 147 -0.64 -4.49 3.15
CA VAL A 147 0.42 -5.14 2.37
C VAL A 147 0.28 -6.64 2.55
N ILE A 148 0.18 -7.41 1.45
CA ILE A 148 0.05 -8.87 1.51
C ILE A 148 1.37 -9.57 1.14
N TYR A 149 2.21 -8.90 0.33
CA TYR A 149 3.56 -9.37 0.02
C TYR A 149 4.52 -8.18 -0.12
N PRO A 150 5.72 -8.21 0.49
CA PRO A 150 6.14 -9.17 1.52
C PRO A 150 5.16 -9.23 2.67
N THR A 151 5.05 -10.37 3.36
CA THR A 151 4.02 -10.60 4.39
C THR A 151 4.24 -9.74 5.64
N LEU A 152 3.83 -8.48 5.56
CA LEU A 152 3.92 -7.51 6.67
C LEU A 152 2.65 -7.46 7.53
N CYS A 153 1.56 -8.06 7.07
CA CYS A 153 0.31 -8.15 7.79
C CYS A 153 0.21 -9.44 8.63
N SER A 154 1.20 -9.74 9.46
CA SER A 154 1.00 -10.77 10.46
C SER A 154 0.17 -10.21 11.61
N ALA A 155 -0.96 -10.85 11.91
CA ALA A 155 -1.82 -10.52 13.05
C ALA A 155 -1.17 -10.86 14.41
N THR A 156 0.05 -11.35 14.40
CA THR A 156 0.86 -11.66 15.58
C THR A 156 2.25 -11.09 15.36
N GLY A 157 2.66 -10.15 16.20
CA GLY A 157 4.03 -9.64 16.23
C GLY A 157 5.04 -10.77 16.46
N GLY A 158 5.40 -11.47 15.41
CA GLY A 158 6.49 -12.43 15.36
C GLY A 158 7.73 -11.72 14.84
N GLU A 159 8.83 -11.87 15.54
CA GLU A 159 10.15 -11.46 15.05
C GLU A 159 10.40 -12.14 13.71
N TYR A 160 10.53 -11.34 12.66
CA TYR A 160 11.04 -11.80 11.37
C TYR A 160 12.56 -11.63 11.37
N GLU A 161 13.27 -12.73 11.44
CA GLU A 161 14.68 -12.84 11.03
C GLU A 161 14.70 -13.10 9.52
N ASP A 162 14.52 -12.06 8.70
CA ASP A 162 14.83 -12.15 7.28
C ASP A 162 15.47 -10.85 6.81
N ASP A 163 16.62 -10.97 6.14
CA ASP A 163 17.41 -9.87 5.59
C ASP A 163 16.63 -8.97 4.62
N ASP A 164 15.56 -9.47 4.02
CA ASP A 164 14.70 -8.71 3.09
C ASP A 164 13.79 -7.70 3.82
N ALA A 165 13.37 -7.97 5.06
CA ALA A 165 12.63 -7.02 5.89
C ALA A 165 13.50 -5.81 6.27
N ASN A 166 14.81 -6.00 6.43
CA ASN A 166 15.74 -4.92 6.74
C ASN A 166 15.91 -3.90 5.60
N THR A 167 15.61 -4.25 4.36
CA THR A 167 15.60 -3.31 3.23
C THR A 167 14.45 -2.30 3.35
N PHE A 168 13.36 -2.65 4.07
CA PHE A 168 12.21 -1.77 4.33
C PHE A 168 12.34 -0.97 5.64
N ILE A 169 13.28 -1.29 6.54
CA ILE A 169 13.33 -0.80 7.94
C ILE A 169 14.41 0.27 8.19
N GLU A 170 14.67 1.20 7.31
CA GLU A 170 15.28 2.47 7.73
C GLU A 170 14.23 3.57 7.93
N THR A 171 13.36 3.39 8.90
CA THR A 171 12.04 4.01 9.01
C THR A 171 12.02 5.49 9.37
N GLU A 172 12.88 5.98 10.24
CA GLU A 172 12.81 7.40 10.64
C GLU A 172 13.29 8.36 9.54
N LYS A 173 14.33 7.99 8.79
CA LYS A 173 14.82 8.81 7.67
C LYS A 173 13.82 8.86 6.52
N PHE A 174 13.12 7.76 6.24
CA PHE A 174 12.06 7.68 5.22
C PHE A 174 10.86 8.53 5.58
N ARG A 175 10.39 8.46 6.81
CA ARG A 175 9.22 9.23 7.30
C ARG A 175 9.35 10.72 7.09
N ILE A 176 10.51 11.31 7.39
CA ILE A 176 10.78 12.75 7.18
C ILE A 176 10.92 13.06 5.69
N LYS A 177 11.57 12.18 4.91
CA LYS A 177 11.77 12.35 3.46
C LYS A 177 10.43 12.36 2.71
N PHE A 178 9.55 11.42 2.97
CA PHE A 178 8.24 11.35 2.29
C PHE A 178 7.32 12.52 2.64
N LYS A 179 7.30 12.97 3.90
CA LYS A 179 6.54 14.18 4.28
C LYS A 179 7.02 15.43 3.55
N ALA A 180 8.31 15.61 3.38
CA ALA A 180 8.86 16.75 2.64
C ALA A 180 8.48 16.69 1.14
N VAL A 181 8.53 15.51 0.52
CA VAL A 181 8.12 15.31 -0.88
C VAL A 181 6.62 15.50 -1.04
N GLU A 182 5.81 15.03 -0.10
CA GLU A 182 4.36 15.20 -0.10
C GLU A 182 3.97 16.68 -0.01
N LEU A 183 4.61 17.43 0.89
CA LEU A 183 4.41 18.88 1.01
C LEU A 183 4.81 19.61 -0.26
N TRP A 184 5.93 19.23 -0.87
CA TRP A 184 6.38 19.81 -2.14
C TRP A 184 5.41 19.52 -3.27
N GLN A 185 4.92 18.30 -3.39
CA GLN A 185 3.95 17.92 -4.44
C GLN A 185 2.58 18.59 -4.21
N LYS A 186 2.11 18.72 -2.95
CA LYS A 186 0.93 19.53 -2.64
C LYS A 186 1.10 20.98 -3.07
N PHE A 187 2.27 21.56 -2.81
CA PHE A 187 2.61 22.91 -3.24
C PHE A 187 2.62 23.06 -4.77
N VAL A 188 3.26 22.13 -5.48
CA VAL A 188 3.30 22.10 -6.94
C VAL A 188 1.91 21.94 -7.54
N ASN A 189 1.10 21.01 -7.02
CA ASN A 189 -0.27 20.78 -7.48
C ASN A 189 -1.19 21.99 -7.24
N THR A 190 -1.00 22.70 -6.12
CA THR A 190 -1.73 23.95 -5.82
C THR A 190 -1.40 25.04 -6.83
N ILE A 191 -0.12 25.16 -7.25
CA ILE A 191 0.30 26.14 -8.25
C ILE A 191 -0.12 25.74 -9.66
N SER A 192 -0.10 24.45 -10.00
CA SER A 192 -0.41 23.92 -11.32
C SER A 192 -1.91 23.76 -11.61
N GLY A 193 -2.79 24.02 -10.63
CA GLY A 193 -4.25 23.91 -10.79
C GLY A 193 -4.77 22.47 -10.97
N ASN A 194 -3.92 21.44 -10.81
CA ASN A 194 -4.31 20.03 -10.84
C ASN A 194 -4.63 19.56 -9.43
N SER A 195 -5.90 19.54 -9.08
CA SER A 195 -6.34 18.84 -7.86
C SER A 195 -6.36 17.35 -8.14
N PRO A 196 -5.63 16.50 -7.39
CA PRO A 196 -5.87 15.07 -7.45
C PRO A 196 -7.26 14.79 -6.88
N GLU A 197 -8.01 13.91 -7.52
CA GLU A 197 -9.25 13.40 -6.96
C GLU A 197 -8.96 12.82 -5.57
N VAL A 198 -9.58 13.43 -4.58
CA VAL A 198 -9.46 13.03 -3.17
C VAL A 198 -10.27 11.75 -3.00
N TYR A 199 -9.59 10.61 -3.01
CA TYR A 199 -10.18 9.39 -2.44
C TYR A 199 -10.24 9.56 -0.92
N ASP A 200 -11.46 9.62 -0.40
CA ASP A 200 -11.79 9.93 0.98
C ASP A 200 -10.88 9.23 2.00
N LYS A 201 -10.28 10.03 2.87
CA LYS A 201 -9.70 9.57 4.13
C LYS A 201 -10.79 8.90 4.93
N ILE A 202 -10.56 7.63 5.28
CA ILE A 202 -11.39 6.93 6.23
C ILE A 202 -10.54 6.75 7.50
N GLU A 203 -10.93 7.53 8.52
CA GLU A 203 -10.63 7.25 9.93
C GLU A 203 -11.24 5.94 10.38
#